data_5d09dd0661a21b602bcf38700e426e49
#
_entry.id   5d09dd0661a21b602bcf38700e426e49
#
_cell.length_a   1.000
_cell.length_b   1.000
_cell.length_c   1.000
_cell.angle_alpha   90.00
_cell.angle_beta   90.00
_cell.angle_gamma   90.00
#
_symmetry.space_group_name_H-M   'P 1'
#
loop_
_entity.id
_entity.type
_entity.pdbx_description
1 polymer ?
#
loop_
_entity_poly.entity_id
_entity_poly.type
_entity_poly.pdbx_seq_one_letter_code
_entity_poly.pdbx_strand_id
1 'polypeptide(L)'
;AMAGLTSQPAMNSIVAALQHSDRDTGIDPDKIQKISEYWRDVRPVYAGFESELVTSSAEIYKYEIPGGQYSNLKPQVESFGLGHKFEDVKNMYKTVNQMLGDIVKVTPSSKAVGDMAIFMVQNDLTPENIYEKAANMDFPDSIVSYFEGMMGQPHGGFPEKLQKLVLKDKKPITCRPGELLPPEDFDGI
;
A
#
# COMPACT_ATOMS: atom_id res chain seq x y z
N ALA A 1 5.13 13.81 -12.11
CA ALA A 1 6.03 13.92 -13.21
C ALA A 1 5.94 12.74 -14.16
N MET A 2 6.49 11.60 -13.89
CA MET A 2 6.42 10.42 -14.76
C MET A 2 5.11 9.64 -14.50
N ALA A 3 4.02 10.13 -15.03
CA ALA A 3 2.70 9.57 -14.85
C ALA A 3 2.42 8.41 -15.84
N GLY A 4 1.28 7.77 -15.67
CA GLY A 4 0.80 6.73 -16.60
C GLY A 4 1.20 5.31 -16.26
N LEU A 5 1.91 5.09 -15.16
CA LEU A 5 2.20 3.77 -14.60
C LEU A 5 1.21 3.43 -13.47
N THR A 6 1.70 2.78 -12.45
CA THR A 6 0.94 2.40 -11.26
C THR A 6 0.72 3.54 -10.27
N SER A 7 1.33 4.71 -10.50
CA SER A 7 1.27 5.84 -9.59
C SER A 7 0.03 6.72 -9.84
N GLN A 8 0.25 7.96 -10.23
CA GLN A 8 -0.82 8.93 -10.46
C GLN A 8 -1.19 9.01 -11.94
N PRO A 9 -2.45 9.30 -12.28
CA PRO A 9 -2.84 9.53 -13.66
C PRO A 9 -2.10 10.76 -14.24
N ALA A 10 -1.93 10.78 -15.57
CA ALA A 10 -1.29 11.90 -16.25
C ALA A 10 -2.11 13.18 -16.08
N MET A 11 -1.48 14.26 -15.58
CA MET A 11 -2.16 15.51 -15.29
C MET A 11 -2.78 16.13 -16.55
N ASN A 12 -2.08 16.10 -17.69
CA ASN A 12 -2.59 16.60 -18.96
C ASN A 12 -3.86 15.83 -19.42
N SER A 13 -3.93 14.52 -19.17
CA SER A 13 -5.12 13.71 -19.48
C SER A 13 -6.32 14.10 -18.61
N ILE A 14 -6.10 14.37 -17.31
CA ILE A 14 -7.15 14.83 -16.40
C ILE A 14 -7.64 16.23 -16.83
N VAL A 15 -6.73 17.14 -17.10
CA VAL A 15 -7.07 18.50 -17.57
C VAL A 15 -7.93 18.41 -18.83
N ALA A 16 -7.51 17.62 -19.83
CA ALA A 16 -8.27 17.46 -21.07
C ALA A 16 -9.64 16.80 -20.84
N ALA A 17 -9.74 15.80 -19.97
CA ALA A 17 -10.99 15.14 -19.67
C ALA A 17 -12.02 16.05 -18.94
N LEU A 18 -11.55 17.04 -18.19
CA LEU A 18 -12.39 17.96 -17.43
C LEU A 18 -12.71 19.24 -18.18
N GLN A 19 -12.04 19.53 -19.32
CA GLN A 19 -12.33 20.71 -20.13
C GLN A 19 -13.83 20.78 -20.48
N HIS A 20 -14.36 22.00 -20.45
CA HIS A 20 -15.76 22.28 -20.77
C HIS A 20 -16.80 21.60 -19.85
N SER A 21 -16.38 21.07 -18.71
CA SER A 21 -17.27 20.56 -17.65
C SER A 21 -17.36 21.54 -16.49
N ASP A 22 -18.30 21.30 -15.56
CA ASP A 22 -18.42 22.08 -14.31
C ASP A 22 -17.17 21.94 -13.40
N ARG A 23 -16.26 21.03 -13.75
CA ARG A 23 -14.98 20.77 -13.05
C ARG A 23 -13.77 21.20 -13.86
N ASP A 24 -13.97 22.02 -14.87
CA ASP A 24 -12.86 22.57 -15.65
C ASP A 24 -11.82 23.20 -14.72
N THR A 25 -10.58 22.80 -14.90
CA THR A 25 -9.49 23.19 -14.00
C THR A 25 -8.98 24.60 -14.26
N GLY A 26 -9.30 25.20 -15.41
CA GLY A 26 -8.75 26.47 -15.88
C GLY A 26 -7.24 26.43 -16.20
N ILE A 27 -6.63 25.25 -16.17
CA ILE A 27 -5.21 25.07 -16.51
C ILE A 27 -5.04 25.13 -18.03
N ASP A 28 -4.07 25.89 -18.49
CA ASP A 28 -3.71 26.03 -19.90
C ASP A 28 -3.19 24.67 -20.45
N PRO A 29 -3.89 24.03 -21.38
CA PRO A 29 -3.52 22.71 -21.89
C PRO A 29 -2.17 22.71 -22.61
N ASP A 30 -1.83 23.79 -23.34
CA ASP A 30 -0.60 23.87 -24.11
C ASP A 30 0.63 23.97 -23.19
N LYS A 31 0.49 24.67 -22.08
CA LYS A 31 1.58 24.75 -21.08
C LYS A 31 1.84 23.41 -20.39
N ILE A 32 0.79 22.72 -20.02
CA ILE A 32 0.94 21.42 -19.35
C ILE A 32 1.42 20.36 -20.34
N GLN A 33 1.05 20.45 -21.61
CA GLN A 33 1.54 19.58 -22.66
C GLN A 33 3.06 19.70 -22.85
N LYS A 34 3.60 20.93 -22.87
CA LYS A 34 5.06 21.16 -22.92
C LYS A 34 5.81 20.52 -21.75
N ILE A 35 5.23 20.57 -20.55
CA ILE A 35 5.81 19.91 -19.37
C ILE A 35 5.77 18.39 -19.55
N SER A 36 4.68 17.86 -20.10
CA SER A 36 4.54 16.44 -20.38
C SER A 36 5.56 15.93 -21.41
N GLU A 37 5.80 16.73 -22.45
CA GLU A 37 6.81 16.42 -23.47
C GLU A 37 8.23 16.40 -22.89
N TYR A 38 8.57 17.39 -22.08
CA TYR A 38 9.86 17.39 -21.37
C TYR A 38 10.07 16.12 -20.54
N TRP A 39 9.07 15.73 -19.74
CA TRP A 39 9.19 14.52 -18.91
C TRP A 39 9.19 13.23 -19.72
N ARG A 40 8.51 13.18 -20.85
CA ARG A 40 8.58 12.06 -21.80
C ARG A 40 10.01 11.88 -22.32
N ASP A 41 10.67 12.99 -22.67
CA ASP A 41 12.02 12.94 -23.22
C ASP A 41 13.09 12.65 -22.14
N VAL A 42 12.85 13.03 -20.89
CA VAL A 42 13.71 12.72 -19.74
C VAL A 42 13.53 11.26 -19.28
N ARG A 43 12.35 10.67 -19.45
CA ARG A 43 12.00 9.35 -18.91
C ARG A 43 12.98 8.22 -19.27
N PRO A 44 13.49 8.10 -20.51
CA PRO A 44 14.44 7.05 -20.87
C PRO A 44 15.73 7.06 -20.04
N VAL A 45 16.14 8.22 -19.52
CA VAL A 45 17.32 8.35 -18.64
C VAL A 45 17.12 7.60 -17.33
N TYR A 46 15.88 7.47 -16.87
CA TYR A 46 15.50 6.81 -15.62
C TYR A 46 14.92 5.40 -15.82
N ALA A 47 14.95 4.87 -17.04
CA ALA A 47 14.35 3.57 -17.36
C ALA A 47 14.87 2.41 -16.48
N GLY A 48 16.14 2.47 -16.05
CA GLY A 48 16.72 1.46 -15.17
C GLY A 48 16.18 1.46 -13.73
N PHE A 49 15.42 2.49 -13.35
CA PHE A 49 14.78 2.60 -12.03
C PHE A 49 13.26 2.37 -12.09
N GLU A 50 12.70 2.17 -13.28
CA GLU A 50 11.29 1.89 -13.44
C GLU A 50 10.99 0.41 -13.18
N SER A 51 9.82 0.15 -12.59
CA SER A 51 9.26 -1.20 -12.58
C SER A 51 8.82 -1.57 -14.00
N GLU A 52 8.74 -2.86 -14.30
CA GLU A 52 8.26 -3.37 -15.61
C GLU A 52 6.78 -3.04 -15.91
N LEU A 53 6.10 -2.39 -14.98
CA LEU A 53 4.70 -1.98 -15.11
C LEU A 53 4.61 -0.68 -15.91
N VAL A 54 4.64 -0.79 -17.22
CA VAL A 54 4.76 0.35 -18.14
C VAL A 54 3.43 0.96 -18.59
N THR A 55 2.31 0.35 -18.23
CA THR A 55 0.97 0.83 -18.60
C THR A 55 0.06 0.95 -17.39
N SER A 56 -0.88 1.89 -17.43
CA SER A 56 -1.99 1.93 -16.48
C SER A 56 -2.94 0.77 -16.70
N SER A 57 -3.54 0.28 -15.61
CA SER A 57 -4.56 -0.77 -15.66
C SER A 57 -5.70 -0.48 -14.71
N ALA A 58 -6.83 -1.19 -14.89
CA ALA A 58 -7.96 -1.13 -13.97
C ALA A 58 -7.80 -2.07 -12.75
N GLU A 59 -6.67 -2.70 -12.58
CA GLU A 59 -6.41 -3.67 -11.51
C GLU A 59 -6.59 -3.07 -10.11
N ILE A 60 -6.34 -1.76 -9.95
CA ILE A 60 -6.60 -1.07 -8.68
C ILE A 60 -8.05 -1.24 -8.22
N TYR A 61 -9.01 -1.30 -9.13
CA TYR A 61 -10.42 -1.51 -8.79
C TYR A 61 -10.75 -2.97 -8.46
N LYS A 62 -9.93 -3.89 -8.97
CA LYS A 62 -10.10 -5.33 -8.73
C LYS A 62 -9.43 -5.78 -7.44
N TYR A 63 -8.15 -5.41 -7.25
CA TYR A 63 -7.31 -5.90 -6.15
C TYR A 63 -7.15 -4.87 -5.03
N GLU A 64 -7.56 -3.61 -5.26
CA GLU A 64 -7.51 -2.52 -4.29
C GLU A 64 -6.09 -2.19 -3.81
N ILE A 65 -5.08 -2.46 -4.65
CA ILE A 65 -3.69 -2.17 -4.35
C ILE A 65 -3.37 -0.75 -4.83
N PRO A 66 -2.97 0.19 -3.95
CA PRO A 66 -2.52 1.52 -4.38
C PRO A 66 -1.33 1.43 -5.33
N GLY A 67 -1.24 2.33 -6.31
CA GLY A 67 -0.22 2.26 -7.36
C GLY A 67 1.21 2.20 -6.84
N GLY A 68 1.56 3.03 -5.83
CA GLY A 68 2.88 2.99 -5.21
C GLY A 68 3.17 1.66 -4.49
N GLN A 69 2.16 1.07 -3.85
CA GLN A 69 2.30 -0.25 -3.23
C GLN A 69 2.44 -1.36 -4.28
N TYR A 70 1.73 -1.26 -5.41
CA TYR A 70 1.84 -2.22 -6.49
C TYR A 70 3.28 -2.31 -7.03
N SER A 71 3.92 -1.15 -7.25
CA SER A 71 5.30 -1.05 -7.71
C SER A 71 6.32 -1.67 -6.73
N ASN A 72 6.03 -1.63 -5.43
CA ASN A 72 6.88 -2.22 -4.41
C ASN A 72 6.58 -3.71 -4.17
N LEU A 73 5.31 -4.09 -4.27
CA LEU A 73 4.86 -5.45 -3.98
C LEU A 73 5.41 -6.46 -4.98
N LYS A 74 5.44 -6.12 -6.28
CA LYS A 74 5.90 -7.04 -7.32
C LYS A 74 7.37 -7.46 -7.10
N PRO A 75 8.36 -6.55 -7.00
CA PRO A 75 9.75 -6.93 -6.72
C PRO A 75 9.91 -7.67 -5.39
N GLN A 76 9.11 -7.33 -4.38
CA GLN A 76 9.14 -8.00 -3.09
C GLN A 76 8.70 -9.47 -3.22
N VAL A 77 7.59 -9.73 -3.91
CA VAL A 77 7.10 -11.10 -4.17
C VAL A 77 8.12 -11.91 -4.96
N GLU A 78 8.75 -11.29 -5.94
CA GLU A 78 9.81 -11.92 -6.75
C GLU A 78 11.04 -12.26 -5.90
N SER A 79 11.44 -11.39 -4.97
CA SER A 79 12.58 -11.62 -4.06
C SER A 79 12.37 -12.79 -3.10
N PHE A 80 11.12 -13.12 -2.80
CA PHE A 80 10.75 -14.32 -2.04
C PHE A 80 10.60 -15.59 -2.91
N GLY A 81 10.90 -15.51 -4.22
CA GLY A 81 10.72 -16.63 -5.14
C GLY A 81 9.26 -16.94 -5.48
N LEU A 82 8.35 -16.03 -5.15
CA LEU A 82 6.90 -16.19 -5.33
C LEU A 82 6.35 -15.48 -6.59
N GLY A 83 7.22 -15.06 -7.52
CA GLY A 83 6.81 -14.36 -8.74
C GLY A 83 5.71 -15.10 -9.52
N HIS A 84 5.76 -16.43 -9.56
CA HIS A 84 4.73 -17.28 -10.18
C HIS A 84 3.38 -17.27 -9.44
N LYS A 85 3.33 -16.83 -8.18
CA LYS A 85 2.13 -16.68 -7.36
C LYS A 85 1.67 -15.22 -7.23
N PHE A 86 2.15 -14.30 -8.07
CA PHE A 86 1.85 -12.87 -7.92
C PHE A 86 0.33 -12.58 -8.02
N GLU A 87 -0.39 -13.30 -8.89
CA GLU A 87 -1.86 -13.19 -8.95
C GLU A 87 -2.54 -13.61 -7.64
N ASP A 88 -2.04 -14.64 -6.99
CA ASP A 88 -2.56 -15.11 -5.69
C ASP A 88 -2.30 -14.05 -4.61
N VAL A 89 -1.12 -13.42 -4.62
CA VAL A 89 -0.78 -12.32 -3.70
C VAL A 89 -1.68 -11.11 -3.92
N LYS A 90 -1.98 -10.74 -5.16
CA LYS A 90 -2.91 -9.64 -5.46
C LYS A 90 -4.33 -9.92 -4.92
N ASN A 91 -4.83 -11.13 -5.14
CA ASN A 91 -6.13 -11.54 -4.59
C ASN A 91 -6.11 -11.56 -3.06
N MET A 92 -5.04 -12.10 -2.47
CA MET A 92 -4.87 -12.15 -1.02
C MET A 92 -4.74 -10.74 -0.41
N TYR A 93 -4.15 -9.78 -1.10
CA TYR A 93 -4.04 -8.38 -0.64
C TYR A 93 -5.42 -7.78 -0.35
N LYS A 94 -6.38 -7.96 -1.25
CA LYS A 94 -7.77 -7.55 -1.03
C LYS A 94 -8.40 -8.27 0.16
N THR A 95 -8.24 -9.59 0.23
CA THR A 95 -8.74 -10.44 1.32
C THR A 95 -8.17 -9.98 2.67
N VAL A 96 -6.87 -9.75 2.74
CA VAL A 96 -6.20 -9.25 3.95
C VAL A 96 -6.73 -7.89 4.36
N ASN A 97 -6.94 -6.95 3.42
CA ASN A 97 -7.52 -5.66 3.77
C ASN A 97 -8.87 -5.81 4.47
N GLN A 98 -9.73 -6.70 3.98
CA GLN A 98 -11.01 -7.01 4.61
C GLN A 98 -10.82 -7.66 5.98
N MET A 99 -9.86 -8.58 6.13
CA MET A 99 -9.52 -9.20 7.42
C MET A 99 -9.01 -8.19 8.45
N LEU A 100 -8.37 -7.10 8.03
CA LEU A 100 -7.89 -6.02 8.89
C LEU A 100 -8.97 -4.98 9.23
N GLY A 101 -10.18 -5.13 8.72
CA GLY A 101 -11.29 -4.21 8.95
C GLY A 101 -11.47 -3.15 7.88
N ASP A 102 -11.04 -3.44 6.66
CA ASP A 102 -11.13 -2.56 5.47
C ASP A 102 -10.48 -1.18 5.72
N ILE A 103 -9.22 -1.22 6.08
CA ILE A 103 -8.46 -0.04 6.49
C ILE A 103 -8.06 0.84 5.31
N VAL A 104 -7.82 2.12 5.60
CA VAL A 104 -7.24 3.05 4.63
C VAL A 104 -5.81 2.61 4.30
N LYS A 105 -5.56 2.36 3.02
CA LYS A 105 -4.27 1.89 2.50
C LYS A 105 -3.39 3.08 2.08
N VAL A 106 -2.62 3.56 3.03
CA VAL A 106 -1.60 4.61 2.84
C VAL A 106 -0.34 4.17 3.59
N THR A 107 0.83 4.67 3.22
CA THR A 107 2.06 4.34 3.94
C THR A 107 1.96 4.74 5.43
N PRO A 108 2.21 3.84 6.39
CA PRO A 108 2.76 2.48 6.25
C PRO A 108 1.73 1.33 6.16
N SER A 109 0.43 1.58 6.30
CA SER A 109 -0.60 0.54 6.38
C SER A 109 -0.70 -0.31 5.10
N SER A 110 -0.52 0.31 3.93
CA SER A 110 -0.51 -0.42 2.66
C SER A 110 0.61 -1.47 2.57
N LYS A 111 1.77 -1.18 3.19
CA LYS A 111 2.87 -2.14 3.31
C LYS A 111 2.48 -3.30 4.22
N ALA A 112 1.87 -3.01 5.37
CA ALA A 112 1.42 -4.05 6.30
C ALA A 112 0.44 -5.03 5.63
N VAL A 113 -0.53 -4.52 4.84
CA VAL A 113 -1.44 -5.37 4.04
C VAL A 113 -0.65 -6.24 3.06
N GLY A 114 0.33 -5.68 2.37
CA GLY A 114 1.18 -6.41 1.42
C GLY A 114 2.01 -7.52 2.08
N ASP A 115 2.67 -7.20 3.19
CA ASP A 115 3.49 -8.17 3.94
C ASP A 115 2.64 -9.34 4.44
N MET A 116 1.43 -9.05 4.94
CA MET A 116 0.49 -10.09 5.37
C MET A 116 -0.02 -10.94 4.21
N ALA A 117 -0.29 -10.33 3.06
CA ALA A 117 -0.71 -11.07 1.87
C ALA A 117 0.37 -12.05 1.39
N ILE A 118 1.62 -11.60 1.36
CA ILE A 118 2.78 -12.47 1.02
C ILE A 118 2.90 -13.60 2.06
N PHE A 119 2.85 -13.26 3.34
CA PHE A 119 2.95 -14.23 4.43
C PHE A 119 1.88 -15.32 4.31
N MET A 120 0.63 -14.94 4.05
CA MET A 120 -0.48 -15.88 3.90
C MET A 120 -0.30 -16.78 2.68
N VAL A 121 0.08 -16.23 1.52
CA VAL A 121 0.31 -17.03 0.30
C VAL A 121 1.51 -17.96 0.46
N GLN A 122 2.57 -17.51 1.12
CA GLN A 122 3.78 -18.30 1.35
C GLN A 122 3.52 -19.52 2.25
N ASN A 123 2.61 -19.39 3.20
CA ASN A 123 2.31 -20.41 4.20
C ASN A 123 0.98 -21.14 3.93
N ASP A 124 0.39 -20.99 2.75
CA ASP A 124 -0.90 -21.58 2.34
C ASP A 124 -2.00 -21.32 3.39
N LEU A 125 -2.04 -20.07 3.89
CA LEU A 125 -3.05 -19.58 4.83
C LEU A 125 -4.24 -18.99 4.11
N THR A 126 -5.42 -19.19 4.69
CA THR A 126 -6.69 -18.56 4.25
C THR A 126 -7.39 -17.92 5.46
N PRO A 127 -8.39 -17.08 5.26
CA PRO A 127 -9.19 -16.54 6.38
C PRO A 127 -9.76 -17.59 7.30
N GLU A 128 -10.08 -18.78 6.75
CA GLU A 128 -10.69 -19.87 7.49
C GLU A 128 -9.67 -20.64 8.35
N ASN A 129 -8.47 -20.89 7.79
CA ASN A 129 -7.48 -21.77 8.43
C ASN A 129 -6.42 -21.03 9.26
N ILE A 130 -6.30 -19.69 9.13
CA ILE A 130 -5.24 -18.92 9.77
C ILE A 130 -5.22 -19.06 11.28
N TYR A 131 -6.37 -19.15 11.93
CA TYR A 131 -6.49 -19.25 13.38
C TYR A 131 -5.96 -20.56 13.95
N GLU A 132 -5.98 -21.61 13.14
CA GLU A 132 -5.47 -22.92 13.51
C GLU A 132 -4.01 -23.08 13.10
N LYS A 133 -3.72 -22.84 11.81
CA LYS A 133 -2.38 -23.07 11.25
C LYS A 133 -1.33 -22.07 11.75
N ALA A 134 -1.72 -20.81 11.92
CA ALA A 134 -0.79 -19.76 12.31
C ALA A 134 -0.69 -19.52 13.82
N ALA A 135 -1.33 -20.33 14.65
CA ALA A 135 -1.35 -20.17 16.11
C ALA A 135 0.07 -20.07 16.73
N ASN A 136 1.02 -20.83 16.19
CA ASN A 136 2.41 -20.87 16.66
C ASN A 136 3.40 -20.20 15.70
N MET A 137 2.93 -19.51 14.67
CA MET A 137 3.79 -18.81 13.71
C MET A 137 4.11 -17.41 14.19
N ASP A 138 5.23 -16.89 13.73
CA ASP A 138 5.58 -15.47 13.90
C ASP A 138 5.11 -14.68 12.68
N PHE A 139 4.33 -13.64 12.95
CA PHE A 139 3.80 -12.76 11.92
C PHE A 139 4.83 -11.70 11.51
N PRO A 140 4.73 -11.12 10.31
CA PRO A 140 5.59 -10.01 9.89
C PRO A 140 5.55 -8.85 10.88
N ASP A 141 6.70 -8.21 11.13
CA ASP A 141 6.82 -7.11 12.10
C ASP A 141 5.86 -5.94 11.80
N SER A 142 5.60 -5.67 10.52
CA SER A 142 4.65 -4.64 10.11
C SER A 142 3.22 -4.94 10.56
N ILE A 143 2.83 -6.22 10.59
CA ILE A 143 1.52 -6.67 11.07
C ILE A 143 1.46 -6.63 12.59
N VAL A 144 2.52 -7.05 13.25
CA VAL A 144 2.62 -6.93 14.71
C VAL A 144 2.51 -5.46 15.11
N SER A 145 3.30 -4.57 14.50
CA SER A 145 3.25 -3.13 14.72
C SER A 145 1.85 -2.53 14.45
N TYR A 146 1.17 -2.98 13.41
CA TYR A 146 -0.19 -2.55 13.12
C TYR A 146 -1.13 -2.89 14.27
N PHE A 147 -1.14 -4.14 14.73
CA PHE A 147 -2.01 -4.59 15.80
C PHE A 147 -1.60 -4.10 17.20
N GLU A 148 -0.34 -3.74 17.40
CA GLU A 148 0.12 -3.01 18.59
C GLU A 148 -0.42 -1.57 18.64
N GLY A 149 -0.94 -1.03 17.52
CA GLY A 149 -1.44 0.35 17.44
C GLY A 149 -0.38 1.37 17.05
N MET A 150 0.83 0.94 16.65
CA MET A 150 1.94 1.82 16.26
C MET A 150 1.69 2.58 14.96
N MET A 151 0.71 2.15 14.17
CA MET A 151 0.23 2.84 12.96
C MET A 151 -1.05 3.64 13.20
N GLY A 152 -1.44 3.84 14.46
CA GLY A 152 -2.68 4.47 14.87
C GLY A 152 -3.81 3.48 15.09
N GLN A 153 -4.99 4.02 15.42
CA GLN A 153 -6.18 3.23 15.72
C GLN A 153 -7.13 3.26 14.50
N PRO A 154 -7.49 2.12 13.91
CA PRO A 154 -8.44 2.10 12.80
C PRO A 154 -9.83 2.55 13.26
N HIS A 155 -10.56 3.22 12.39
CA HIS A 155 -11.88 3.81 12.71
C HIS A 155 -12.87 2.78 13.28
N GLY A 156 -12.87 1.56 12.76
CA GLY A 156 -13.72 0.46 13.22
C GLY A 156 -13.15 -0.35 14.40
N GLY A 157 -12.00 0.04 14.93
CA GLY A 157 -11.24 -0.79 15.88
C GLY A 157 -10.51 -1.94 15.19
N PHE A 158 -9.69 -2.64 15.96
CA PHE A 158 -9.01 -3.84 15.47
C PHE A 158 -9.92 -5.07 15.51
N PRO A 159 -9.85 -5.98 14.50
CA PRO A 159 -10.52 -7.28 14.57
C PRO A 159 -9.95 -8.12 15.73
N GLU A 160 -10.65 -8.16 16.85
CA GLU A 160 -10.14 -8.69 18.13
C GLU A 160 -9.52 -10.09 18.04
N LYS A 161 -10.19 -10.99 17.31
CA LYS A 161 -9.72 -12.38 17.19
C LYS A 161 -8.38 -12.45 16.45
N LEU A 162 -8.21 -11.65 15.40
CA LEU A 162 -6.97 -11.61 14.64
C LEU A 162 -5.87 -10.85 15.41
N GLN A 163 -6.23 -9.77 16.10
CA GLN A 163 -5.31 -9.05 16.96
C GLN A 163 -4.71 -9.96 18.05
N LYS A 164 -5.54 -10.75 18.74
CA LYS A 164 -5.08 -11.71 19.75
C LYS A 164 -4.16 -12.77 19.17
N LEU A 165 -4.47 -13.28 17.98
CA LEU A 165 -3.63 -14.26 17.29
C LEU A 165 -2.24 -13.70 16.99
N VAL A 166 -2.18 -12.46 16.49
CA VAL A 166 -0.92 -11.82 16.05
C VAL A 166 -0.10 -11.38 17.24
N LEU A 167 -0.72 -10.74 18.23
CA LEU A 167 -0.01 -10.15 19.37
C LEU A 167 0.44 -11.17 20.39
N LYS A 168 -0.27 -12.31 20.50
CA LYS A 168 -0.01 -13.31 21.56
C LYS A 168 -0.03 -12.63 22.94
N ASP A 169 1.12 -12.53 23.61
CA ASP A 169 1.28 -11.92 24.95
C ASP A 169 1.55 -10.41 24.92
N LYS A 170 1.77 -9.83 23.73
CA LYS A 170 2.01 -8.40 23.60
C LYS A 170 0.75 -7.57 23.86
N LYS A 171 0.91 -6.43 24.50
CA LYS A 171 -0.20 -5.53 24.81
C LYS A 171 -0.26 -4.39 23.77
N PRO A 172 -1.43 -4.15 23.16
CA PRO A 172 -1.59 -3.02 22.26
C PRO A 172 -1.62 -1.71 23.05
N ILE A 173 -1.20 -0.62 22.41
CA ILE A 173 -1.39 0.74 22.89
C ILE A 173 -2.77 1.26 22.46
N THR A 174 -3.35 2.15 23.25
CA THR A 174 -4.67 2.76 23.00
C THR A 174 -4.58 4.28 22.74
N CYS A 175 -3.39 4.83 22.87
CA CYS A 175 -3.07 6.24 22.60
C CYS A 175 -2.28 6.37 21.29
N ARG A 176 -1.98 7.58 20.87
CA ARG A 176 -1.08 7.83 19.74
C ARG A 176 0.35 7.44 20.13
N PRO A 177 1.12 6.78 19.24
CA PRO A 177 2.50 6.41 19.56
C PRO A 177 3.37 7.57 20.04
N GLY A 178 3.18 8.77 19.49
CA GLY A 178 3.90 9.97 19.91
C GLY A 178 3.62 10.42 21.34
N GLU A 179 2.50 10.03 21.94
CA GLU A 179 2.17 10.34 23.34
C GLU A 179 3.00 9.52 24.33
N LEU A 180 3.65 8.46 23.85
CA LEU A 180 4.55 7.62 24.66
C LEU A 180 5.99 8.15 24.70
N LEU A 181 6.30 9.12 23.84
CA LEU A 181 7.63 9.74 23.78
C LEU A 181 7.72 10.87 24.82
N PRO A 182 8.88 11.05 25.45
CA PRO A 182 9.12 12.24 26.25
C PRO A 182 9.05 13.50 25.34
N PRO A 183 8.70 14.67 25.90
CA PRO A 183 8.80 15.92 25.16
C PRO A 183 10.23 16.13 24.65
N GLU A 184 10.36 16.57 23.39
CA GLU A 184 11.65 16.93 22.81
C GLU A 184 12.20 18.20 23.47
N ASP A 185 13.47 18.18 23.81
CA ASP A 185 14.21 19.35 24.29
C ASP A 185 14.80 20.11 23.08
N PHE A 186 14.00 21.01 22.52
CA PHE A 186 14.42 21.81 21.35
C PHE A 186 15.51 22.84 21.69
N ASP A 187 15.70 23.18 22.99
CA ASP A 187 16.73 24.12 23.44
C ASP A 187 18.09 23.43 23.56
N GLY A 188 18.11 22.08 23.57
CA GLY A 188 19.33 21.26 23.66
C GLY A 188 19.86 20.76 22.30
N ILE A 189 19.17 21.10 21.18
CA ILE A 189 19.58 20.78 19.82
C ILE A 189 20.31 21.96 19.20
#